data_a60f99dd36bffb21b0700252f132c86a
#
_entry.id   a60f99dd36bffb21b0700252f132c86a
#
_cell.length_a   1.000
_cell.length_b   1.000
_cell.length_c   1.000
_cell.angle_alpha   90.00
_cell.angle_beta   90.00
_cell.angle_gamma   90.00
#
_symmetry.space_group_name_H-M   'P 1'
#
loop_
_entity.id
_entity.type
_entity.pdbx_description
1 polymer ?
#
loop_
_entity_poly.entity_id
_entity_poly.type
_entity_poly.pdbx_seq_one_letter_code
_entity_poly.pdbx_strand_id
1 'polypeptide(L)'
;PYSLKMACGENPKRVYGEKGRMPSTRMGNMAVNRATWIKAHDYRRKQDAGKLETRDLAMETLAGVLDGEILIQNHCYRADEMAQVLDMAKEFGYKVTTFHHAVESYKIGDLLKADGVCSAVWADWWGFKMEAYDAIPENAALLYKAGACVVIHSDDQNGIQRLNQEAAKVQGDARRAGIAISDEEVIRWLTLNPATAMGIDKMT
;
A
#
# COMPACT_ATOMS: atom_id res chain seq x y z
N PRO A 1 -4.70 14.74 7.28
CA PRO A 1 -5.07 14.33 5.92
C PRO A 1 -6.08 13.20 5.92
N TYR A 2 -6.87 13.09 4.87
CA TYR A 2 -7.79 11.98 4.67
C TYR A 2 -7.09 10.85 3.90
N SER A 3 -7.53 9.62 4.11
CA SER A 3 -7.01 8.47 3.38
C SER A 3 -8.14 7.59 2.86
N LEU A 4 -7.98 7.07 1.65
CA LEU A 4 -8.83 6.05 1.06
C LEU A 4 -8.11 4.70 1.10
N LYS A 5 -8.75 3.69 1.69
CA LYS A 5 -8.25 2.31 1.66
C LYS A 5 -8.71 1.62 0.39
N MET A 6 -7.75 1.12 -0.37
CA MET A 6 -7.98 0.26 -1.53
C MET A 6 -7.45 -1.15 -1.27
N ALA A 7 -7.80 -2.09 -2.13
CA ALA A 7 -7.28 -3.45 -2.04
C ALA A 7 -7.10 -4.08 -3.42
N CYS A 8 -6.01 -4.82 -3.57
CA CYS A 8 -5.79 -5.79 -4.65
C CYS A 8 -5.77 -7.22 -4.09
N GLY A 9 -5.62 -8.22 -4.95
CA GLY A 9 -5.35 -9.59 -4.58
C GLY A 9 -6.56 -10.41 -4.19
N GLU A 10 -6.33 -11.30 -3.24
CA GLU A 10 -7.30 -12.32 -2.87
C GLU A 10 -8.53 -11.76 -2.17
N ASN A 11 -8.37 -10.76 -1.31
CA ASN A 11 -9.49 -10.25 -0.51
C ASN A 11 -10.65 -9.72 -1.37
N PRO A 12 -10.47 -8.77 -2.30
CA PRO A 12 -11.57 -8.33 -3.15
C PRO A 12 -12.06 -9.45 -4.07
N LYS A 13 -11.16 -10.26 -4.64
CA LYS A 13 -11.51 -11.40 -5.49
C LYS A 13 -12.45 -12.37 -4.77
N ARG A 14 -12.12 -12.78 -3.54
CA ARG A 14 -12.90 -13.73 -2.76
C ARG A 14 -14.23 -13.14 -2.32
N VAL A 15 -14.20 -11.98 -1.66
CA VAL A 15 -15.41 -11.36 -1.08
C VAL A 15 -16.51 -11.08 -2.11
N TYR A 16 -16.12 -10.61 -3.30
CA TYR A 16 -17.10 -10.34 -4.35
C TYR A 16 -17.39 -11.57 -5.22
N GLY A 17 -16.40 -12.43 -5.46
CA GLY A 17 -16.56 -13.65 -6.22
C GLY A 17 -17.53 -14.64 -5.56
N GLU A 18 -17.46 -14.81 -4.24
CA GLU A 18 -18.43 -15.63 -3.46
C GLU A 18 -19.87 -15.12 -3.59
N LYS A 19 -20.05 -13.84 -3.89
CA LYS A 19 -21.38 -13.22 -4.13
C LYS A 19 -21.77 -13.19 -5.61
N GLY A 20 -21.03 -13.89 -6.49
CA GLY A 20 -21.29 -13.87 -7.93
C GLY A 20 -21.07 -12.49 -8.58
N ARG A 21 -20.25 -11.62 -8.00
CA ARG A 21 -20.00 -10.24 -8.44
C ARG A 21 -18.53 -10.02 -8.80
N MET A 22 -18.29 -9.02 -9.63
CA MET A 22 -16.92 -8.53 -9.88
C MET A 22 -16.42 -7.64 -8.72
N PRO A 23 -15.08 -7.69 -8.45
CA PRO A 23 -14.08 -8.53 -9.08
C PRO A 23 -14.11 -9.98 -8.53
N SER A 24 -13.97 -10.97 -9.40
CA SER A 24 -13.85 -12.39 -9.02
C SER A 24 -12.50 -13.00 -9.40
N THR A 25 -11.66 -12.21 -10.06
CA THR A 25 -10.28 -12.54 -10.46
C THR A 25 -9.36 -11.36 -10.21
N ARG A 26 -8.04 -11.57 -10.21
CA ARG A 26 -7.05 -10.48 -10.12
C ARG A 26 -7.14 -9.54 -11.32
N MET A 27 -7.27 -10.08 -12.54
CA MET A 27 -7.52 -9.28 -13.75
C MET A 27 -8.82 -8.45 -13.63
N GLY A 28 -9.89 -9.07 -13.12
CA GLY A 28 -11.16 -8.38 -12.86
C GLY A 28 -11.01 -7.25 -11.86
N ASN A 29 -10.17 -7.40 -10.84
CA ASN A 29 -9.86 -6.33 -9.89
C ASN A 29 -9.22 -5.12 -10.59
N MET A 30 -8.20 -5.34 -11.42
CA MET A 30 -7.56 -4.27 -12.20
C MET A 30 -8.54 -3.61 -13.18
N ALA A 31 -9.39 -4.39 -13.83
CA ALA A 31 -10.41 -3.88 -14.76
C ALA A 31 -11.44 -2.98 -14.04
N VAL A 32 -11.95 -3.41 -12.88
CA VAL A 32 -12.90 -2.63 -12.07
C VAL A 32 -12.26 -1.35 -11.57
N ASN A 33 -11.03 -1.40 -11.06
CA ASN A 33 -10.30 -0.22 -10.62
C ASN A 33 -10.13 0.79 -11.77
N ARG A 34 -9.64 0.34 -12.92
CA ARG A 34 -9.45 1.22 -14.10
C ARG A 34 -10.75 1.85 -14.56
N ALA A 35 -11.85 1.06 -14.65
CA ALA A 35 -13.16 1.59 -15.01
C ALA A 35 -13.68 2.62 -13.99
N THR A 36 -13.34 2.45 -12.72
CA THR A 36 -13.72 3.39 -11.65
C THR A 36 -12.94 4.70 -11.76
N TRP A 37 -11.63 4.65 -12.04
CA TRP A 37 -10.81 5.86 -12.26
C TRP A 37 -11.25 6.64 -13.49
N ILE A 38 -11.65 5.98 -14.58
CA ILE A 38 -12.25 6.65 -15.75
C ILE A 38 -13.49 7.45 -15.34
N LYS A 39 -14.38 6.85 -14.52
CA LYS A 39 -15.57 7.56 -14.01
C LYS A 39 -15.20 8.72 -13.08
N ALA A 40 -14.19 8.56 -12.25
CA ALA A 40 -13.72 9.61 -11.35
C ALA A 40 -13.17 10.82 -12.14
N HIS A 41 -12.41 10.58 -13.20
CA HIS A 41 -11.94 11.63 -14.10
C HIS A 41 -13.10 12.36 -14.81
N ASP A 42 -14.10 11.62 -15.29
CA ASP A 42 -15.29 12.22 -15.90
C ASP A 42 -16.07 13.07 -14.90
N TYR A 43 -16.23 12.57 -13.68
CA TYR A 43 -16.89 13.28 -12.59
C TYR A 43 -16.17 14.58 -12.28
N ARG A 44 -14.85 14.51 -12.02
CA ARG A 44 -14.01 15.68 -11.73
C ARG A 44 -14.09 16.72 -12.83
N ARG A 45 -13.98 16.32 -14.10
CA ARG A 45 -14.09 17.23 -15.25
C ARG A 45 -15.45 17.94 -15.30
N LYS A 46 -16.55 17.25 -14.97
CA LYS A 46 -17.89 17.85 -14.89
C LYS A 46 -18.00 18.81 -13.71
N GLN A 47 -17.40 18.46 -12.58
CA GLN A 47 -17.35 19.29 -11.39
C GLN A 47 -16.63 20.61 -11.66
N ASP A 48 -15.43 20.55 -12.23
CA ASP A 48 -14.62 21.72 -12.59
C ASP A 48 -15.32 22.64 -13.60
N ALA A 49 -16.12 22.05 -14.49
CA ALA A 49 -16.91 22.81 -15.48
C ALA A 49 -18.25 23.34 -14.94
N GLY A 50 -18.59 23.07 -13.66
CA GLY A 50 -19.90 23.45 -13.09
C GLY A 50 -21.10 22.74 -13.73
N LYS A 51 -20.90 21.55 -14.30
CA LYS A 51 -21.89 20.77 -15.05
C LYS A 51 -22.39 19.52 -14.32
N LEU A 52 -22.14 19.42 -13.01
CA LEU A 52 -22.70 18.33 -12.22
C LEU A 52 -24.20 18.57 -11.99
N GLU A 53 -25.02 17.61 -12.40
CA GLU A 53 -26.47 17.63 -12.12
C GLU A 53 -26.76 17.11 -10.71
N THR A 54 -26.01 16.10 -10.27
CA THR A 54 -26.16 15.47 -8.94
C THR A 54 -24.81 15.13 -8.35
N ARG A 55 -24.70 15.18 -7.02
CA ARG A 55 -23.52 14.76 -6.30
C ARG A 55 -23.46 13.23 -6.18
N ASP A 56 -22.26 12.68 -6.40
CA ASP A 56 -21.92 11.30 -6.11
C ASP A 56 -20.74 11.30 -5.11
N LEU A 57 -21.02 10.96 -3.86
CA LEU A 57 -20.05 11.00 -2.76
C LEU A 57 -18.87 10.03 -2.97
N ALA A 58 -19.09 8.92 -3.66
CA ALA A 58 -18.01 8.00 -4.00
C ALA A 58 -17.07 8.62 -5.04
N MET A 59 -17.63 9.26 -6.06
CA MET A 59 -16.84 9.95 -7.07
C MET A 59 -16.17 11.22 -6.52
N GLU A 60 -16.79 11.94 -5.60
CA GLU A 60 -16.16 13.07 -4.89
C GLU A 60 -14.92 12.63 -4.10
N THR A 61 -15.00 11.48 -3.40
CA THR A 61 -13.84 10.91 -2.70
C THR A 61 -12.71 10.59 -3.66
N LEU A 62 -13.03 10.00 -4.82
CA LEU A 62 -12.02 9.68 -5.83
C LEU A 62 -11.47 10.93 -6.53
N ALA A 63 -12.31 11.96 -6.74
CA ALA A 63 -11.84 13.26 -7.21
C ALA A 63 -10.84 13.88 -6.24
N GLY A 64 -11.12 13.84 -4.93
CA GLY A 64 -10.17 14.28 -3.89
C GLY A 64 -8.84 13.51 -3.89
N VAL A 65 -8.86 12.24 -4.31
CA VAL A 65 -7.61 11.48 -4.54
C VAL A 65 -6.84 12.02 -5.75
N LEU A 66 -7.54 12.29 -6.85
CA LEU A 66 -6.95 12.87 -8.07
C LEU A 66 -6.39 14.28 -7.83
N ASP A 67 -6.95 15.01 -6.88
CA ASP A 67 -6.48 16.35 -6.46
C ASP A 67 -5.34 16.29 -5.44
N GLY A 68 -4.99 15.09 -4.95
CA GLY A 68 -3.95 14.88 -3.94
C GLY A 68 -4.36 15.23 -2.51
N GLU A 69 -5.64 15.51 -2.27
CA GLU A 69 -6.18 15.82 -0.93
C GLU A 69 -6.39 14.55 -0.09
N ILE A 70 -6.65 13.43 -0.76
CA ILE A 70 -6.90 12.13 -0.13
C ILE A 70 -5.78 11.16 -0.52
N LEU A 71 -5.10 10.59 0.49
CA LEU A 71 -4.00 9.67 0.31
C LEU A 71 -4.49 8.25 0.05
N ILE A 72 -3.79 7.49 -0.80
CA ILE A 72 -4.10 6.08 -1.05
C ILE A 72 -3.29 5.17 -0.14
N GLN A 73 -4.00 4.36 0.64
CA GLN A 73 -3.48 3.26 1.44
C GLN A 73 -3.96 1.94 0.82
N ASN A 74 -3.09 1.21 0.13
CA ASN A 74 -3.50 0.06 -0.67
C ASN A 74 -3.05 -1.28 -0.07
N HIS A 75 -4.01 -2.13 0.31
CA HIS A 75 -3.74 -3.53 0.66
C HIS A 75 -3.30 -4.30 -0.59
N CYS A 76 -2.09 -4.84 -0.59
CA CYS A 76 -1.57 -5.64 -1.70
C CYS A 76 -0.42 -6.53 -1.25
N TYR A 77 -0.39 -7.80 -1.65
CA TYR A 77 0.63 -8.77 -1.25
C TYR A 77 1.68 -9.00 -2.31
N ARG A 78 1.26 -9.18 -3.56
CA ARG A 78 2.10 -9.65 -4.66
C ARG A 78 2.81 -8.49 -5.36
N ALA A 79 4.03 -8.72 -5.78
CA ALA A 79 4.85 -7.75 -6.49
C ALA A 79 4.25 -7.33 -7.83
N ASP A 80 3.73 -8.30 -8.60
CA ASP A 80 3.12 -8.05 -9.91
C ASP A 80 1.85 -7.17 -9.80
N GLU A 81 1.04 -7.37 -8.76
CA GLU A 81 -0.15 -6.54 -8.54
C GLU A 81 0.22 -5.14 -8.04
N MET A 82 1.20 -5.03 -7.15
CA MET A 82 1.71 -3.72 -6.71
C MET A 82 2.26 -2.91 -7.90
N ALA A 83 3.05 -3.53 -8.77
CA ALA A 83 3.56 -2.89 -9.97
C ALA A 83 2.42 -2.40 -10.90
N GLN A 84 1.40 -3.23 -11.13
CA GLN A 84 0.22 -2.84 -11.93
C GLN A 84 -0.56 -1.67 -11.29
N VAL A 85 -0.65 -1.62 -9.96
CA VAL A 85 -1.28 -0.50 -9.25
C VAL A 85 -0.46 0.77 -9.41
N LEU A 86 0.88 0.70 -9.39
CA LEU A 86 1.76 1.85 -9.66
C LEU A 86 1.61 2.35 -11.10
N ASP A 87 1.54 1.45 -12.06
CA ASP A 87 1.29 1.82 -13.46
C ASP A 87 -0.06 2.49 -13.64
N MET A 88 -1.11 1.96 -12.99
CA MET A 88 -2.44 2.58 -12.98
C MET A 88 -2.42 3.95 -12.31
N ALA A 89 -1.68 4.11 -11.22
CA ALA A 89 -1.52 5.40 -10.56
C ALA A 89 -0.89 6.45 -11.50
N LYS A 90 0.10 6.05 -12.28
CA LYS A 90 0.72 6.91 -13.32
C LYS A 90 -0.25 7.21 -14.46
N GLU A 91 -1.02 6.21 -14.92
CA GLU A 91 -2.02 6.37 -15.99
C GLU A 91 -3.09 7.41 -15.62
N PHE A 92 -3.58 7.36 -14.39
CA PHE A 92 -4.68 8.22 -13.92
C PHE A 92 -4.22 9.43 -13.09
N GLY A 93 -2.93 9.60 -12.85
CA GLY A 93 -2.38 10.79 -12.19
C GLY A 93 -2.67 10.87 -10.69
N TYR A 94 -2.88 9.73 -10.01
CA TYR A 94 -2.96 9.69 -8.56
C TYR A 94 -1.68 9.10 -7.94
N LYS A 95 -1.53 9.25 -6.61
CA LYS A 95 -0.36 8.74 -5.90
C LYS A 95 -0.78 7.67 -4.87
N VAL A 96 -0.14 6.50 -4.94
CA VAL A 96 -0.17 5.53 -3.85
C VAL A 96 0.81 5.98 -2.78
N THR A 97 0.37 6.08 -1.54
CA THR A 97 1.24 6.49 -0.43
C THR A 97 1.89 5.27 0.23
N THR A 98 1.12 4.19 0.39
CA THR A 98 1.59 3.00 1.09
C THR A 98 0.92 1.74 0.55
N PHE A 99 1.73 0.69 0.35
CA PHE A 99 1.22 -0.67 0.26
C PHE A 99 1.23 -1.33 1.65
N HIS A 100 0.11 -1.94 2.01
CA HIS A 100 -0.06 -2.66 3.27
C HIS A 100 0.10 -4.15 3.07
N HIS A 101 0.76 -4.77 4.04
CA HIS A 101 1.19 -6.15 4.05
C HIS A 101 2.37 -6.39 3.12
N ALA A 102 2.26 -5.98 1.87
CA ALA A 102 3.35 -5.87 0.89
C ALA A 102 4.37 -7.02 0.97
N VAL A 103 3.87 -8.26 1.05
CA VAL A 103 4.64 -9.47 1.35
C VAL A 103 5.79 -9.68 0.36
N GLU A 104 5.57 -9.33 -0.91
CA GLU A 104 6.55 -9.47 -1.97
C GLU A 104 7.23 -8.16 -2.37
N SER A 105 7.12 -7.11 -1.56
CA SER A 105 7.65 -5.78 -1.91
C SER A 105 9.17 -5.76 -2.09
N TYR A 106 9.90 -6.68 -1.45
CA TYR A 106 11.33 -6.85 -1.64
C TYR A 106 11.73 -7.12 -3.11
N LYS A 107 10.82 -7.67 -3.92
CA LYS A 107 11.05 -7.96 -5.35
C LYS A 107 11.04 -6.70 -6.22
N ILE A 108 10.43 -5.60 -5.74
CA ILE A 108 10.22 -4.35 -6.48
C ILE A 108 10.65 -3.10 -5.67
N GLY A 109 11.62 -3.25 -4.80
CA GLY A 109 12.07 -2.16 -3.92
C GLY A 109 12.57 -0.92 -4.68
N ASP A 110 13.14 -1.09 -5.85
CA ASP A 110 13.57 -0.03 -6.76
C ASP A 110 12.39 0.78 -7.33
N LEU A 111 11.30 0.12 -7.72
CA LEU A 111 10.08 0.79 -8.18
C LEU A 111 9.43 1.58 -7.03
N LEU A 112 9.34 0.97 -5.84
CA LEU A 112 8.76 1.62 -4.67
C LEU A 112 9.55 2.86 -4.26
N LYS A 113 10.89 2.78 -4.32
CA LYS A 113 11.76 3.93 -4.10
C LYS A 113 11.54 5.03 -5.13
N ALA A 114 11.50 4.66 -6.41
CA ALA A 114 11.34 5.62 -7.51
C ALA A 114 10.02 6.39 -7.41
N ASP A 115 8.94 5.72 -7.01
CA ASP A 115 7.61 6.30 -6.87
C ASP A 115 7.37 6.92 -5.46
N GLY A 116 8.32 6.80 -4.54
CA GLY A 116 8.24 7.35 -3.18
C GLY A 116 7.12 6.72 -2.35
N VAL A 117 6.91 5.41 -2.51
CA VAL A 117 5.85 4.64 -1.84
C VAL A 117 6.42 3.88 -0.65
N CYS A 118 5.73 3.96 0.49
CA CYS A 118 6.07 3.17 1.66
C CYS A 118 5.51 1.74 1.55
N SER A 119 6.18 0.79 2.20
CA SER A 119 5.68 -0.57 2.40
C SER A 119 5.51 -0.85 3.88
N ALA A 120 4.27 -1.05 4.31
CA ALA A 120 3.95 -1.50 5.65
C ALA A 120 3.96 -3.02 5.67
N VAL A 121 4.99 -3.61 6.27
CA VAL A 121 5.27 -5.06 6.23
C VAL A 121 5.30 -5.68 7.62
N TRP A 122 5.02 -6.98 7.69
CA TRP A 122 5.24 -7.77 8.90
C TRP A 122 6.70 -8.20 9.01
N ALA A 123 7.14 -8.46 10.24
CA ALA A 123 8.46 -9.02 10.48
C ALA A 123 8.54 -10.49 10.04
N ASP A 124 7.53 -11.29 10.42
CA ASP A 124 7.57 -12.75 10.25
C ASP A 124 6.20 -13.42 10.07
N TRP A 125 5.20 -12.67 9.59
CA TRP A 125 3.87 -13.22 9.30
C TRP A 125 3.74 -13.65 7.84
N TRP A 126 3.79 -14.96 7.60
CA TRP A 126 3.63 -15.55 6.26
C TRP A 126 3.01 -16.95 6.33
N GLY A 127 2.68 -17.49 5.15
CA GLY A 127 2.22 -18.87 5.01
C GLY A 127 0.77 -19.14 5.44
N PHE A 128 0.04 -18.14 5.94
CA PHE A 128 -1.35 -18.30 6.37
C PHE A 128 -2.36 -18.28 5.21
N LYS A 129 -1.93 -17.90 4.01
CA LYS A 129 -2.69 -17.97 2.76
C LYS A 129 -1.74 -17.96 1.56
N MET A 130 -2.24 -18.41 0.40
CA MET A 130 -1.44 -18.62 -0.80
C MET A 130 -0.71 -17.35 -1.28
N GLU A 131 -1.34 -16.19 -1.26
CA GLU A 131 -0.69 -14.95 -1.68
C GLU A 131 0.38 -14.43 -0.70
N ALA A 132 0.51 -15.03 0.48
CA ALA A 132 1.56 -14.76 1.45
C ALA A 132 2.67 -15.83 1.43
N TYR A 133 2.69 -16.71 0.42
CA TYR A 133 3.60 -17.85 0.38
C TYR A 133 5.07 -17.42 0.15
N ASP A 134 5.30 -16.42 -0.68
CA ASP A 134 6.64 -15.91 -1.01
C ASP A 134 7.16 -14.85 -0.02
N ALA A 135 6.61 -14.81 1.18
CA ALA A 135 7.15 -13.95 2.24
C ALA A 135 8.53 -14.45 2.69
N ILE A 136 9.40 -13.51 3.00
CA ILE A 136 10.74 -13.78 3.54
C ILE A 136 11.03 -12.86 4.73
N PRO A 137 11.82 -13.32 5.73
CA PRO A 137 12.17 -12.49 6.89
C PRO A 137 12.94 -11.22 6.51
N GLU A 138 13.68 -11.24 5.41
CA GLU A 138 14.52 -10.16 4.94
C GLU A 138 13.74 -9.07 4.15
N ASN A 139 12.42 -9.19 3.97
CA ASN A 139 11.63 -8.28 3.14
C ASN A 139 11.92 -6.80 3.50
N ALA A 140 11.75 -6.40 4.75
CA ALA A 140 11.99 -5.02 5.19
C ALA A 140 13.46 -4.61 5.05
N ALA A 141 14.40 -5.52 5.31
CA ALA A 141 15.82 -5.25 5.17
C ALA A 141 16.24 -5.02 3.70
N LEU A 142 15.66 -5.77 2.77
CA LEU A 142 15.90 -5.61 1.34
C LEU A 142 15.28 -4.32 0.80
N LEU A 143 14.10 -3.94 1.30
CA LEU A 143 13.49 -2.65 1.01
C LEU A 143 14.36 -1.49 1.49
N TYR A 144 14.85 -1.56 2.72
CA TYR A 144 15.80 -0.58 3.25
C TYR A 144 17.06 -0.48 2.39
N LYS A 145 17.65 -1.62 2.02
CA LYS A 145 18.82 -1.67 1.14
C LYS A 145 18.56 -1.05 -0.24
N ALA A 146 17.35 -1.20 -0.77
CA ALA A 146 16.92 -0.54 -2.00
C ALA A 146 16.68 0.98 -1.82
N GLY A 147 16.63 1.46 -0.58
CA GLY A 147 16.33 2.86 -0.23
C GLY A 147 14.83 3.19 -0.32
N ALA A 148 13.96 2.19 -0.24
CA ALA A 148 12.52 2.36 -0.16
C ALA A 148 12.08 2.67 1.28
N CYS A 149 10.91 3.30 1.42
CA CYS A 149 10.32 3.61 2.72
C CYS A 149 9.75 2.35 3.36
N VAL A 150 10.23 1.99 4.56
CA VAL A 150 9.81 0.82 5.33
C VAL A 150 8.96 1.24 6.52
N VAL A 151 7.86 0.53 6.75
CA VAL A 151 7.04 0.62 7.96
C VAL A 151 6.84 -0.78 8.51
N ILE A 152 7.10 -0.99 9.79
CA ILE A 152 6.75 -2.24 10.47
C ILE A 152 5.36 -2.09 11.05
N HIS A 153 4.45 -3.02 10.70
CA HIS A 153 3.08 -3.01 11.17
C HIS A 153 2.62 -4.38 11.70
N SER A 154 1.52 -4.41 12.43
CA SER A 154 0.98 -5.66 12.97
C SER A 154 -0.26 -6.17 12.24
N ASP A 155 -1.19 -5.29 11.88
CA ASP A 155 -2.54 -5.64 11.42
C ASP A 155 -3.29 -6.59 12.39
N ASP A 156 -2.92 -6.56 13.66
CA ASP A 156 -3.43 -7.43 14.71
C ASP A 156 -3.42 -6.71 16.06
N GLN A 157 -4.50 -6.86 16.83
CA GLN A 157 -4.65 -6.18 18.12
C GLN A 157 -3.70 -6.69 19.20
N ASN A 158 -3.20 -7.91 19.11
CA ASN A 158 -2.22 -8.45 20.04
C ASN A 158 -0.79 -8.08 19.63
N GLY A 159 -0.51 -8.09 18.32
CA GLY A 159 0.79 -7.76 17.77
C GLY A 159 1.18 -6.30 17.89
N ILE A 160 0.21 -5.37 17.83
CA ILE A 160 0.46 -3.92 17.89
C ILE A 160 1.22 -3.49 19.15
N GLN A 161 1.04 -4.19 20.26
CA GLN A 161 1.72 -3.92 21.52
C GLN A 161 3.21 -4.22 21.49
N ARG A 162 3.70 -4.93 20.48
CA ARG A 162 5.05 -5.48 20.39
C ARG A 162 5.80 -5.02 19.13
N LEU A 163 5.38 -3.92 18.51
CA LEU A 163 6.00 -3.44 17.25
C LEU A 163 7.50 -3.19 17.39
N ASN A 164 7.98 -2.76 18.56
CA ASN A 164 9.40 -2.63 18.83
C ASN A 164 10.15 -3.98 18.77
N GLN A 165 9.52 -5.06 19.24
CA GLN A 165 10.08 -6.41 19.14
C GLN A 165 10.05 -6.89 17.69
N GLU A 166 8.98 -6.63 16.95
CA GLU A 166 8.86 -6.95 15.53
C GLU A 166 9.96 -6.25 14.71
N ALA A 167 10.19 -4.97 14.96
CA ALA A 167 11.25 -4.22 14.31
C ALA A 167 12.65 -4.76 14.67
N ALA A 168 12.87 -5.17 15.93
CA ALA A 168 14.12 -5.77 16.36
C ALA A 168 14.37 -7.17 15.73
N LYS A 169 13.30 -7.95 15.47
CA LYS A 169 13.43 -9.20 14.70
C LYS A 169 13.97 -8.92 13.30
N VAL A 170 13.38 -7.96 12.60
CA VAL A 170 13.85 -7.56 11.25
C VAL A 170 15.31 -7.12 11.27
N GLN A 171 15.73 -6.36 12.28
CA GLN A 171 17.14 -5.98 12.43
C GLN A 171 18.05 -7.21 12.63
N GLY A 172 17.58 -8.22 13.39
CA GLY A 172 18.27 -9.49 13.55
C GLY A 172 18.39 -10.26 12.24
N ASP A 173 17.32 -10.32 11.44
CA ASP A 173 17.30 -10.95 10.13
C ASP A 173 18.21 -10.23 9.13
N ALA A 174 18.18 -8.90 9.12
CA ALA A 174 19.08 -8.07 8.33
C ALA A 174 20.55 -8.38 8.64
N ARG A 175 20.90 -8.46 9.92
CA ARG A 175 22.26 -8.79 10.36
C ARG A 175 22.70 -10.16 9.86
N ARG A 176 21.81 -11.18 9.91
CA ARG A 176 22.08 -12.52 9.37
C ARG A 176 22.28 -12.48 7.84
N ALA A 177 21.59 -11.60 7.14
CA ALA A 177 21.72 -11.39 5.71
C ALA A 177 22.90 -10.46 5.33
N GLY A 178 23.71 -10.02 6.28
CA GLY A 178 24.85 -9.12 6.05
C GLY A 178 24.44 -7.68 5.74
N ILE A 179 23.23 -7.26 6.11
CA ILE A 179 22.71 -5.90 5.94
C ILE A 179 22.81 -5.18 7.30
N ALA A 180 23.64 -4.15 7.38
CA ALA A 180 23.76 -3.34 8.59
C ALA A 180 22.64 -2.30 8.63
N ILE A 181 21.88 -2.29 9.74
CA ILE A 181 20.79 -1.33 9.99
C ILE A 181 20.98 -0.78 11.40
N SER A 182 21.02 0.53 11.55
CA SER A 182 21.18 1.19 12.85
C SER A 182 19.88 1.12 13.67
N ASP A 183 19.99 1.25 14.99
CA ASP A 183 18.83 1.31 15.89
C ASP A 183 17.97 2.55 15.58
N GLU A 184 18.61 3.67 15.20
CA GLU A 184 17.92 4.88 14.79
C GLU A 184 17.00 4.62 13.58
N GLU A 185 17.47 3.90 12.57
CA GLU A 185 16.67 3.55 11.40
C GLU A 185 15.51 2.62 11.77
N VAL A 186 15.75 1.66 12.64
CA VAL A 186 14.69 0.76 13.14
C VAL A 186 13.58 1.54 13.85
N ILE A 187 13.94 2.55 14.65
CA ILE A 187 12.95 3.44 15.30
C ILE A 187 12.18 4.26 14.26
N ARG A 188 12.81 4.71 13.19
CA ARG A 188 12.13 5.44 12.10
C ARG A 188 11.04 4.60 11.44
N TRP A 189 11.21 3.28 11.33
CA TRP A 189 10.19 2.37 10.80
C TRP A 189 8.92 2.30 11.64
N LEU A 190 9.00 2.71 12.90
CA LEU A 190 7.88 2.72 13.86
C LEU A 190 7.31 4.12 14.11
N THR A 191 8.02 5.16 13.68
CA THR A 191 7.68 6.56 14.01
C THR A 191 7.57 7.44 12.79
N LEU A 192 8.69 7.91 12.25
CA LEU A 192 8.71 8.86 11.14
C LEU A 192 8.13 8.26 9.86
N ASN A 193 8.50 7.02 9.51
CA ASN A 193 8.03 6.42 8.26
C ASN A 193 6.52 6.19 8.23
N PRO A 194 5.86 5.65 9.30
CA PRO A 194 4.40 5.64 9.33
C PRO A 194 3.79 7.04 9.33
N ALA A 195 4.39 8.04 9.98
CA ALA A 195 3.92 9.41 9.91
C ALA A 195 3.98 9.95 8.47
N THR A 196 5.07 9.68 7.74
CA THR A 196 5.21 10.01 6.31
C THR A 196 4.16 9.27 5.45
N ALA A 197 3.96 7.96 5.69
CA ALA A 197 2.97 7.15 5.01
C ALA A 197 1.54 7.68 5.19
N MET A 198 1.26 8.29 6.34
CA MET A 198 -0.03 8.91 6.67
C MET A 198 -0.09 10.40 6.32
N GLY A 199 0.99 11.00 5.84
CA GLY A 199 1.07 12.41 5.48
C GLY A 199 0.97 13.37 6.68
N ILE A 200 1.40 12.94 7.86
CA ILE A 200 1.39 13.73 9.10
C ILE A 200 2.78 14.05 9.64
N ASP A 201 3.82 13.67 8.93
CA ASP A 201 5.23 13.87 9.31
C ASP A 201 5.63 15.33 9.51
N LYS A 202 4.89 16.27 8.90
CA LYS A 202 5.08 17.72 9.07
C LYS A 202 4.20 18.36 10.15
N MET A 203 3.36 17.55 10.79
CA MET A 203 2.40 18.00 11.81
C MET A 203 2.89 17.68 13.24
N THR A 204 3.97 16.95 13.37
CA THR A 204 4.54 16.46 14.64
C THR A 204 5.92 17.07 14.89
#